data_db0d73227338b80241573cb9a8d68b9a
#
_entry.id   db0d73227338b80241573cb9a8d68b9a
#
_cell.length_a   1.000
_cell.length_b   1.000
_cell.length_c   1.000
_cell.angle_alpha   90.00
_cell.angle_beta   90.00
_cell.angle_gamma   90.00
#
_symmetry.space_group_name_H-M   'P 1'
#
loop_
_entity.id
_entity.type
_entity.pdbx_description
1 polymer ?
#
loop_
_entity_poly.entity_id
_entity_poly.type
_entity_poly.pdbx_seq_one_letter_code
_entity_poly.pdbx_strand_id
1 'polypeptide(L)'
;YLYSSIYPSKRDGMDRRECRAEVKESIEYDQLRTIYRFDELEEIVDLITDVLCSTRATIRIGGEDLPIEAVKDRFWRLEQSHIEYVLDRMKETTTKIRNIRGYLLTALYNAPTTINHHFQAEVQHDLYGKQH
;
A
#
# COMPACT_ATOMS: atom_id res chain seq x y z
N TYR A 1 21.06 -1.66 16.34
CA TYR A 1 21.37 -0.90 16.85
C TYR A 1 20.60 0.31 16.84
N LEU A 2 21.06 1.26 16.72
CA LEU A 2 20.40 2.52 16.81
C LEU A 2 19.22 2.61 15.89
N TYR A 3 19.39 2.19 14.65
CA TYR A 3 18.34 2.22 13.68
C TYR A 3 17.13 1.40 14.12
N SER A 4 17.33 0.16 14.50
CA SER A 4 16.22 -0.70 14.85
C SER A 4 15.54 -0.28 16.15
N SER A 5 16.26 0.34 17.09
CA SER A 5 15.62 0.79 18.31
C SER A 5 14.87 2.08 18.11
N ILE A 6 15.34 2.97 17.24
CA ILE A 6 14.66 4.24 17.01
C ILE A 6 13.37 4.05 16.23
N TYR A 7 13.40 3.31 15.14
CA TYR A 7 12.23 3.17 14.29
C TYR A 7 11.07 2.43 14.95
N PRO A 8 11.27 1.24 15.51
CA PRO A 8 10.17 0.54 16.17
C PRO A 8 9.59 1.34 17.32
N SER A 9 10.44 1.94 18.14
CA SER A 9 9.99 2.72 19.29
C SER A 9 9.15 3.91 18.84
N LYS A 10 9.62 4.62 17.83
CA LYS A 10 8.91 5.79 17.34
C LYS A 10 7.54 5.39 16.81
N ARG A 11 7.49 4.33 16.00
CA ARG A 11 6.23 3.89 15.41
C ARG A 11 5.28 3.33 16.45
N ASP A 12 5.80 2.57 17.41
CA ASP A 12 4.98 1.99 18.45
C ASP A 12 4.40 3.05 19.38
N GLY A 13 5.15 4.14 19.61
CA GLY A 13 4.69 5.21 20.46
C GLY A 13 3.85 6.26 19.76
N MET A 14 3.61 6.07 18.46
CA MET A 14 2.91 7.04 17.64
C MET A 14 1.40 6.88 17.82
N ASP A 15 0.69 7.98 18.06
CA ASP A 15 -0.76 7.89 18.10
C ASP A 15 -1.33 7.84 16.69
N ARG A 16 -2.64 7.62 16.58
CA ARG A 16 -3.26 7.42 15.27
C ARG A 16 -3.13 8.66 14.39
N ARG A 17 -3.22 9.83 14.96
CA ARG A 17 -3.13 11.08 14.19
C ARG A 17 -1.73 11.23 13.61
N GLU A 18 -0.72 10.98 14.42
CA GLU A 18 0.67 11.06 13.98
C GLU A 18 0.95 10.03 12.90
N CYS A 19 0.45 8.82 13.09
CA CYS A 19 0.62 7.75 12.14
C CYS A 19 -0.02 8.13 10.79
N ARG A 20 -1.22 8.68 10.85
CA ARG A 20 -1.93 9.09 9.64
C ARG A 20 -1.16 10.17 8.90
N ALA A 21 -0.59 11.13 9.62
CA ALA A 21 0.21 12.17 9.00
C ALA A 21 1.46 11.61 8.33
N GLU A 22 2.11 10.65 8.99
CA GLU A 22 3.29 9.98 8.42
C GLU A 22 2.93 9.22 7.16
N VAL A 23 1.79 8.54 7.16
CA VAL A 23 1.32 7.80 5.99
C VAL A 23 1.12 8.76 4.82
N LYS A 24 0.45 9.88 5.07
CA LYS A 24 0.19 10.85 4.01
C LYS A 24 1.49 11.39 3.42
N GLU A 25 2.47 11.61 4.26
CA GLU A 25 3.77 12.09 3.81
C GLU A 25 4.49 11.02 2.98
N SER A 26 4.48 9.77 3.46
CA SER A 26 5.14 8.67 2.77
C SER A 26 4.61 8.43 1.37
N ILE A 27 3.31 8.56 1.18
CA ILE A 27 2.69 8.28 -0.11
C ILE A 27 2.56 9.53 -0.97
N GLU A 28 3.08 10.66 -0.53
CA GLU A 28 2.97 11.93 -1.26
C GLU A 28 1.52 12.29 -1.52
N TYR A 29 0.75 12.34 -0.43
CA TYR A 29 -0.69 12.55 -0.49
C TYR A 29 -1.09 13.78 -1.30
N ASP A 30 -0.39 14.89 -1.13
CA ASP A 30 -0.72 16.13 -1.83
C ASP A 30 -0.60 15.97 -3.34
N GLN A 31 0.39 15.21 -3.79
CA GLN A 31 0.56 14.92 -5.21
C GLN A 31 -0.59 14.05 -5.72
N LEU A 32 -0.96 13.04 -4.94
CA LEU A 32 -2.05 12.15 -5.33
C LEU A 32 -3.39 12.87 -5.42
N ARG A 33 -3.59 13.90 -4.58
CA ARG A 33 -4.82 14.68 -4.59
C ARG A 33 -5.03 15.45 -5.88
N THR A 34 -3.98 15.68 -6.63
CA THR A 34 -4.14 16.35 -7.92
C THR A 34 -4.68 15.42 -9.00
N ILE A 35 -4.65 14.11 -8.76
CA ILE A 35 -5.05 13.10 -9.75
C ILE A 35 -6.28 12.32 -9.31
N TYR A 36 -6.36 11.97 -8.04
CA TYR A 36 -7.39 11.08 -7.51
C TYR A 36 -8.36 11.80 -6.59
N ARG A 37 -9.53 11.21 -6.44
CA ARG A 37 -10.59 11.81 -5.63
C ARG A 37 -10.25 11.74 -4.15
N PHE A 38 -10.73 12.74 -3.41
CA PHE A 38 -10.52 12.83 -1.98
C PHE A 38 -10.99 11.58 -1.24
N ASP A 39 -12.21 11.12 -1.55
CA ASP A 39 -12.77 9.97 -0.84
C ASP A 39 -12.00 8.70 -1.10
N GLU A 40 -11.50 8.50 -2.30
CA GLU A 40 -10.68 7.33 -2.62
C GLU A 40 -9.39 7.32 -1.81
N LEU A 41 -8.73 8.47 -1.74
CA LEU A 41 -7.46 8.58 -1.03
C LEU A 41 -7.65 8.46 0.48
N GLU A 42 -8.73 9.05 1.02
CA GLU A 42 -8.99 8.95 2.45
C GLU A 42 -9.24 7.51 2.86
N GLU A 43 -9.92 6.74 2.02
CA GLU A 43 -10.17 5.33 2.30
C GLU A 43 -8.86 4.54 2.38
N ILE A 44 -7.96 4.81 1.45
CA ILE A 44 -6.66 4.15 1.44
C ILE A 44 -5.82 4.54 2.66
N VAL A 45 -5.79 5.83 2.97
CA VAL A 45 -5.04 6.31 4.14
C VAL A 45 -5.59 5.71 5.42
N ASP A 46 -6.92 5.65 5.54
CA ASP A 46 -7.55 5.05 6.70
C ASP A 46 -7.18 3.58 6.85
N LEU A 47 -7.20 2.85 5.74
CA LEU A 47 -6.87 1.43 5.76
C LEU A 47 -5.42 1.20 6.17
N ILE A 48 -4.50 1.94 5.59
CA ILE A 48 -3.09 1.81 5.94
C ILE A 48 -2.88 2.15 7.41
N THR A 49 -3.51 3.22 7.87
CA THR A 49 -3.40 3.64 9.26
C THR A 49 -3.95 2.58 10.21
N ASP A 50 -5.07 1.96 9.85
CA ASP A 50 -5.65 0.89 10.64
C ASP A 50 -4.68 -0.27 10.83
N VAL A 51 -4.01 -0.66 9.74
CA VAL A 51 -3.02 -1.73 9.81
C VAL A 51 -1.85 -1.34 10.72
N LEU A 52 -1.34 -0.13 10.52
CA LEU A 52 -0.17 0.32 11.27
C LEU A 52 -0.45 0.52 12.75
N CYS A 53 -1.70 0.81 13.11
CA CYS A 53 -2.10 1.00 14.50
C CYS A 53 -2.66 -0.28 15.13
N SER A 54 -2.72 -1.38 14.39
CA SER A 54 -3.29 -2.61 14.89
C SER A 54 -2.45 -3.20 16.01
N THR A 55 -3.13 -3.72 17.04
CA THR A 55 -2.48 -4.41 18.15
C THR A 55 -2.66 -5.92 18.06
N ARG A 56 -3.24 -6.42 16.98
CA ARG A 56 -3.42 -7.85 16.77
C ARG A 56 -2.10 -8.52 16.46
N ALA A 57 -2.03 -9.82 16.73
CA ALA A 57 -0.82 -10.58 16.41
C ALA A 57 -0.73 -10.88 14.92
N THR A 58 -1.88 -11.09 14.29
CA THR A 58 -1.93 -11.43 12.86
C THR A 58 -3.00 -10.61 12.15
N ILE A 59 -2.92 -10.59 10.83
CA ILE A 59 -3.92 -9.97 10.00
C ILE A 59 -4.17 -10.86 8.79
N ARG A 60 -5.43 -10.95 8.37
CA ARG A 60 -5.80 -11.82 7.26
C ARG A 60 -5.68 -11.07 5.94
N ILE A 61 -4.83 -11.59 5.08
CA ILE A 61 -4.62 -11.01 3.75
C ILE A 61 -4.61 -12.13 2.73
N GLY A 62 -5.49 -12.03 1.74
CA GLY A 62 -5.54 -13.01 0.68
C GLY A 62 -5.85 -14.42 1.16
N GLY A 63 -6.62 -14.53 2.25
CA GLY A 63 -7.00 -15.83 2.78
C GLY A 63 -5.97 -16.43 3.73
N GLU A 64 -4.89 -15.74 4.01
CA GLU A 64 -3.86 -16.23 4.92
C GLU A 64 -3.70 -15.31 6.11
N ASP A 65 -3.40 -15.89 7.27
CA ASP A 65 -3.11 -15.11 8.47
C ASP A 65 -1.61 -14.80 8.49
N LEU A 66 -1.28 -13.53 8.36
CA LEU A 66 0.11 -13.09 8.30
C LEU A 66 0.50 -12.37 9.59
N PRO A 67 1.78 -12.49 10.03
CA PRO A 67 2.22 -11.76 11.21
C PRO A 67 2.06 -10.26 10.99
N ILE A 68 1.49 -9.59 11.98
CA ILE A 68 1.18 -8.16 11.82
C ILE A 68 2.44 -7.32 11.61
N GLU A 69 3.54 -7.70 12.25
CA GLU A 69 4.77 -6.92 12.12
C GLU A 69 5.33 -6.96 10.70
N ALA A 70 5.21 -8.10 10.04
CA ALA A 70 5.65 -8.22 8.65
C ALA A 70 4.79 -7.34 7.73
N VAL A 71 3.49 -7.32 7.99
CA VAL A 71 2.57 -6.50 7.20
C VAL A 71 2.81 -5.02 7.45
N LYS A 72 3.01 -4.63 8.71
CA LYS A 72 3.31 -3.24 9.04
C LYS A 72 4.58 -2.77 8.34
N ASP A 73 5.61 -3.60 8.33
CA ASP A 73 6.85 -3.26 7.68
C ASP A 73 6.65 -2.99 6.19
N ARG A 74 5.87 -3.83 5.55
CA ARG A 74 5.55 -3.65 4.14
C ARG A 74 4.74 -2.38 3.89
N PHE A 75 3.77 -2.10 4.75
CA PHE A 75 2.92 -0.92 4.59
C PHE A 75 3.68 0.37 4.81
N TRP A 76 4.67 0.37 5.70
CA TRP A 76 5.53 1.55 5.89
C TRP A 76 6.37 1.86 4.66
N ARG A 77 6.56 0.89 3.77
CA ARG A 77 7.34 1.08 2.55
C ARG A 77 6.52 1.49 1.34
N LEU A 78 5.22 1.63 1.52
CA LEU A 78 4.37 2.06 0.41
C LEU A 78 4.71 3.49 -0.01
N GLU A 79 4.75 3.70 -1.31
CA GLU A 79 5.08 4.98 -1.91
C GLU A 79 3.98 5.42 -2.85
N GLN A 80 4.12 6.63 -3.38
CA GLN A 80 3.15 7.19 -4.31
C GLN A 80 2.81 6.24 -5.46
N SER A 81 3.84 5.67 -6.08
CA SER A 81 3.66 4.79 -7.23
C SER A 81 2.81 3.57 -6.91
N HIS A 82 2.95 3.04 -5.69
CA HIS A 82 2.15 1.89 -5.27
C HIS A 82 0.67 2.25 -5.16
N ILE A 83 0.39 3.42 -4.61
CA ILE A 83 -0.99 3.88 -4.46
C ILE A 83 -1.62 4.14 -5.82
N GLU A 84 -0.86 4.78 -6.72
CA GLU A 84 -1.32 5.02 -8.08
C GLU A 84 -1.65 3.71 -8.79
N TYR A 85 -0.76 2.73 -8.65
CA TYR A 85 -0.97 1.44 -9.27
C TYR A 85 -2.25 0.77 -8.78
N VAL A 86 -2.46 0.77 -7.46
CA VAL A 86 -3.64 0.15 -6.88
C VAL A 86 -4.92 0.85 -7.34
N LEU A 87 -4.93 2.18 -7.31
CA LEU A 87 -6.12 2.93 -7.71
C LEU A 87 -6.42 2.78 -9.19
N ASP A 88 -5.39 2.79 -10.03
CA ASP A 88 -5.58 2.62 -11.46
C ASP A 88 -6.09 1.22 -11.80
N ARG A 89 -5.56 0.21 -11.13
CA ARG A 89 -6.03 -1.16 -11.33
C ARG A 89 -7.48 -1.32 -10.89
N MET A 90 -7.85 -0.64 -9.81
CA MET A 90 -9.22 -0.72 -9.32
C MET A 90 -10.19 -0.11 -10.33
N LYS A 91 -9.78 0.97 -11.01
CA LYS A 91 -10.60 1.58 -12.04
C LYS A 91 -10.79 0.67 -13.26
N GLU A 92 -9.78 -0.13 -13.56
CA GLU A 92 -9.84 -1.06 -14.70
C GLU A 92 -10.65 -2.31 -14.41
N THR A 93 -10.94 -2.57 -13.15
CA THR A 93 -11.68 -3.76 -12.77
C THR A 93 -13.14 -3.59 -13.16
N THR A 94 -13.62 -4.48 -14.03
CA THR A 94 -15.00 -4.43 -14.50
C THR A 94 -15.93 -5.24 -13.62
N THR A 95 -15.40 -6.14 -12.80
CA THR A 95 -16.18 -6.96 -11.91
C THR A 95 -16.51 -6.17 -10.64
N LYS A 96 -17.75 -6.28 -10.19
CA LYS A 96 -18.14 -5.62 -8.96
C LYS A 96 -17.39 -6.19 -7.77
N ILE A 97 -16.72 -5.33 -7.02
CA ILE A 97 -15.96 -5.75 -5.85
C ILE A 97 -16.89 -5.73 -4.63
N ARG A 98 -17.09 -6.89 -4.02
CA ARG A 98 -17.98 -7.00 -2.87
C ARG A 98 -17.35 -6.50 -1.58
N ASN A 99 -16.07 -6.83 -1.40
CA ASN A 99 -15.34 -6.46 -0.20
C ASN A 99 -14.20 -5.55 -0.60
N ILE A 100 -14.50 -4.26 -0.68
CA ILE A 100 -13.52 -3.27 -1.11
C ILE A 100 -12.34 -3.20 -0.14
N ARG A 101 -12.62 -3.27 1.16
CA ARG A 101 -11.56 -3.22 2.16
C ARG A 101 -10.60 -4.41 2.01
N GLY A 102 -11.15 -5.60 1.85
CA GLY A 102 -10.32 -6.79 1.65
C GLY A 102 -9.52 -6.73 0.36
N TYR A 103 -10.15 -6.23 -0.69
CA TYR A 103 -9.47 -6.05 -1.97
C TYR A 103 -8.30 -5.09 -1.85
N LEU A 104 -8.54 -3.92 -1.25
CA LEU A 104 -7.51 -2.91 -1.10
C LEU A 104 -6.37 -3.39 -0.21
N LEU A 105 -6.72 -4.08 0.87
CA LEU A 105 -5.72 -4.62 1.79
C LEU A 105 -4.76 -5.56 1.06
N THR A 106 -5.32 -6.48 0.28
CA THR A 106 -4.53 -7.43 -0.50
C THR A 106 -3.73 -6.73 -1.58
N ALA A 107 -4.36 -5.80 -2.29
CA ALA A 107 -3.70 -5.08 -3.38
C ALA A 107 -2.53 -4.25 -2.87
N LEU A 108 -2.72 -3.55 -1.75
CA LEU A 108 -1.66 -2.74 -1.15
C LEU A 108 -0.51 -3.62 -0.66
N TYR A 109 -0.84 -4.75 -0.03
CA TYR A 109 0.18 -5.65 0.46
C TYR A 109 1.05 -6.17 -0.69
N ASN A 110 0.44 -6.46 -1.82
CA ASN A 110 1.14 -7.03 -2.97
C ASN A 110 1.70 -5.99 -3.94
N ALA A 111 1.30 -4.73 -3.80
CA ALA A 111 1.68 -3.70 -4.78
C ALA A 111 3.18 -3.61 -5.05
N PRO A 112 4.06 -3.61 -4.05
CA PRO A 112 5.50 -3.51 -4.34
C PRO A 112 6.01 -4.64 -5.23
N THR A 113 5.52 -5.86 -5.01
CA THR A 113 5.92 -7.00 -5.82
C THR A 113 5.26 -6.98 -7.19
N THR A 114 3.97 -6.69 -7.21
CA THR A 114 3.19 -6.70 -8.45
C THR A 114 3.66 -5.64 -9.43
N ILE A 115 3.96 -4.44 -8.92
CA ILE A 115 4.39 -3.34 -9.78
C ILE A 115 5.76 -3.65 -10.40
N ASN A 116 6.64 -4.31 -9.66
CA ASN A 116 7.94 -4.72 -10.19
C ASN A 116 7.77 -5.73 -11.34
N HIS A 117 6.91 -6.71 -11.14
CA HIS A 117 6.64 -7.71 -12.17
C HIS A 117 6.02 -7.06 -13.40
N HIS A 118 5.13 -6.10 -13.20
CA HIS A 118 4.49 -5.38 -14.29
C HIS A 118 5.53 -4.60 -15.10
N PHE A 119 6.42 -3.91 -14.43
CA PHE A 119 7.50 -3.17 -15.09
C PHE A 119 8.40 -4.08 -15.89
N GLN A 120 8.81 -5.21 -15.31
CA GLN A 120 9.69 -6.15 -16.00
C GLN A 120 9.02 -6.70 -17.25
N ALA A 121 7.75 -7.02 -17.16
CA ALA A 121 7.00 -7.53 -18.30
C ALA A 121 6.91 -6.49 -19.40
N GLU A 122 6.68 -5.23 -19.07
CA GLU A 122 6.60 -4.16 -20.06
C GLU A 122 7.94 -3.91 -20.74
N VAL A 123 9.02 -3.91 -19.95
CA VAL A 123 10.35 -3.73 -20.51
C VAL A 123 10.68 -4.86 -21.49
N GLN A 124 10.39 -6.10 -21.13
CA GLN A 124 10.62 -7.22 -22.02
C GLN A 124 9.78 -7.13 -23.29
N HIS A 125 8.53 -6.74 -23.14
CA HIS A 125 7.64 -6.57 -24.28
C HIS A 125 8.19 -5.51 -25.23
N ASP A 126 8.62 -4.38 -24.70
CA ASP A 126 9.18 -3.30 -25.52
C ASP A 126 10.44 -3.74 -26.24
N LEU A 127 11.31 -4.50 -25.55
CA LEU A 127 12.55 -4.93 -26.13
C LEU A 127 12.34 -5.94 -27.27
N TYR A 128 11.45 -6.89 -27.09
CA TYR A 128 11.26 -7.96 -28.08
C TYR A 128 10.15 -7.66 -29.07
N GLY A 129 9.14 -6.92 -28.66
CA GLY A 129 8.06 -6.56 -29.55
C GLY A 129 8.49 -5.67 -30.69
N LYS A 130 9.44 -4.79 -30.45
CA LYS A 130 9.92 -3.85 -31.45
C LYS A 130 10.78 -4.50 -32.53
N GLN A 131 11.19 -5.71 -32.31
CA GLN A 131 12.02 -6.43 -33.31
C GLN A 131 11.16 -7.02 -34.40
N HIS A 132 9.88 -6.97 -34.25
CA HIS A 132 8.97 -7.45 -35.27
C HIS A 132 8.55 -6.31 -36.17
#